data_786244570a9d74ced6663b66e0ea059e
#
_entry.id   786244570a9d74ced6663b66e0ea059e
#
_cell.length_a   1.000
_cell.length_b   1.000
_cell.length_c   1.000
_cell.angle_alpha   90.00
_cell.angle_beta   90.00
_cell.angle_gamma   90.00
#
_symmetry.space_group_name_H-M   'P 1'
#
loop_
_entity.id
_entity.type
_entity.pdbx_description
1 polymer ?
#
loop_
_entity_poly.entity_id
_entity_poly.type
_entity_poly.pdbx_seq_one_letter_code
_entity_poly.pdbx_strand_id
1 'polypeptide(L)'
;MFTPDTKKRINELKEVESSTFYRTRNNPDNLFYLNNKMDSSTIYGVDKDYFDTVGYEIVEGKGFAERNFTKFDKVAVVDKTLAEGLFQGESPVGKVIDISGEPFTVIGVAVKNSNFEPVISSVEDYYTYNQTSSGLVFIPTNDWGIVFRYDEPENCIVKAVDTDSMTNAGKKSADI
;
A
#
# COMPACT_ATOMS: atom_id res chain seq x y z
N MET A 1 4.66 12.71 11.96
CA MET A 1 4.71 11.22 11.98
C MET A 1 3.69 10.75 12.98
N PHE A 2 2.77 9.91 12.57
CA PHE A 2 1.78 9.32 13.47
C PHE A 2 2.45 8.37 14.47
N THR A 3 1.92 8.31 15.67
CA THR A 3 2.44 7.44 16.73
C THR A 3 1.56 6.21 16.92
N PRO A 4 2.07 5.13 17.53
CA PRO A 4 1.22 4.00 17.92
C PRO A 4 0.04 4.41 18.80
N ASP A 5 0.21 5.44 19.62
CA ASP A 5 -0.87 6.01 20.44
C ASP A 5 -1.96 6.69 19.58
N THR A 6 -1.55 7.43 18.54
CA THR A 6 -2.48 8.02 17.56
C THR A 6 -3.35 6.93 16.92
N LYS A 7 -2.72 5.84 16.44
CA LYS A 7 -3.44 4.70 15.84
C LYS A 7 -4.42 4.04 16.82
N LYS A 8 -3.98 3.85 18.06
CA LYS A 8 -4.82 3.28 19.12
C LYS A 8 -6.05 4.15 19.37
N ARG A 9 -5.87 5.47 19.54
CA ARG A 9 -6.97 6.43 19.77
C ARG A 9 -7.95 6.45 18.59
N ILE A 10 -7.48 6.38 17.33
CA ILE A 10 -8.35 6.30 16.16
C ILE A 10 -9.17 5.00 16.19
N ASN A 11 -8.55 3.86 16.47
CA ASN A 11 -9.22 2.57 16.51
C ASN A 11 -10.18 2.39 17.72
N GLU A 12 -10.07 3.24 18.75
CA GLU A 12 -11.01 3.28 19.89
C GLU A 12 -12.30 4.06 19.58
N LEU A 13 -12.36 4.76 18.43
CA LEU A 13 -13.59 5.46 18.00
C LEU A 13 -14.64 4.42 17.59
N LYS A 14 -15.86 4.56 18.08
CA LYS A 14 -16.97 3.63 17.79
C LYS A 14 -17.39 3.60 16.31
N GLU A 15 -17.06 4.63 15.55
CA GLU A 15 -17.32 4.77 14.13
C GLU A 15 -16.26 4.10 13.25
N VAL A 16 -15.14 3.65 13.85
CA VAL A 16 -13.98 3.10 13.15
C VAL A 16 -13.92 1.59 13.34
N GLU A 17 -13.86 0.86 12.24
CA GLU A 17 -13.62 -0.58 12.22
C GLU A 17 -12.10 -0.88 12.28
N SER A 18 -11.32 -0.19 11.47
CA SER A 18 -9.86 -0.30 11.45
C SER A 18 -9.20 0.97 10.88
N SER A 19 -7.91 1.13 11.13
CA SER A 19 -7.11 2.18 10.51
C SER A 19 -5.73 1.66 10.13
N THR A 20 -5.13 2.29 9.10
CA THR A 20 -3.80 1.95 8.64
C THR A 20 -3.03 3.21 8.26
N PHE A 21 -1.72 3.19 8.45
CA PHE A 21 -0.81 4.25 8.07
C PHE A 21 0.09 3.81 6.91
N TYR A 22 0.32 4.73 5.98
CA TYR A 22 1.12 4.44 4.82
C TYR A 22 1.82 5.69 4.27
N ARG A 23 2.88 5.47 3.49
CA ARG A 23 3.53 6.48 2.66
C ARG A 23 3.47 6.07 1.21
N THR A 24 3.54 7.03 0.31
CA THR A 24 3.56 6.75 -1.12
C THR A 24 4.63 7.57 -1.83
N ARG A 25 5.24 6.95 -2.84
CA ARG A 25 6.04 7.64 -3.84
C ARG A 25 5.63 7.23 -5.24
N ASN A 26 5.19 8.20 -6.02
CA ASN A 26 4.81 7.99 -7.41
C ASN A 26 6.05 8.05 -8.30
N ASN A 27 6.08 7.18 -9.31
CA ASN A 27 7.13 7.12 -10.32
C ASN A 27 8.53 7.19 -9.71
N PRO A 28 8.92 6.21 -8.87
CA PRO A 28 10.29 6.13 -8.39
C PRO A 28 11.23 6.09 -9.59
N ASP A 29 12.34 6.80 -9.51
CA ASP A 29 13.26 6.99 -10.63
C ASP A 29 13.72 5.68 -11.25
N ASN A 30 13.78 4.61 -10.46
CA ASN A 30 14.27 3.32 -10.88
C ASN A 30 13.48 2.19 -10.20
N LEU A 31 12.62 1.54 -10.99
CA LEU A 31 12.01 0.26 -10.64
C LEU A 31 12.30 -0.74 -11.76
N PHE A 32 13.12 -1.76 -11.46
CA PHE A 32 13.61 -2.71 -12.45
C PHE A 32 13.40 -4.16 -11.98
N TYR A 33 13.15 -5.01 -12.96
CA TYR A 33 13.40 -6.45 -12.88
C TYR A 33 14.30 -6.85 -14.04
N LEU A 34 15.53 -7.28 -13.76
CA LEU A 34 16.58 -7.51 -14.76
C LEU A 34 16.75 -6.26 -15.67
N ASN A 35 16.48 -6.40 -16.96
CA ASN A 35 16.54 -5.32 -17.94
C ASN A 35 15.18 -4.64 -18.19
N ASN A 36 14.11 -5.12 -17.53
CA ASN A 36 12.77 -4.55 -17.69
C ASN A 36 12.57 -3.41 -16.69
N LYS A 37 12.12 -2.28 -17.17
CA LYS A 37 11.76 -1.11 -16.38
C LYS A 37 10.25 -0.93 -16.38
N MET A 38 9.70 -0.53 -15.24
CA MET A 38 8.31 -0.08 -15.15
C MET A 38 8.27 1.45 -15.25
N ASP A 39 7.65 1.98 -16.31
CA ASP A 39 7.60 3.44 -16.55
C ASP A 39 6.61 4.18 -15.66
N SER A 40 5.58 3.48 -15.20
CA SER A 40 4.58 4.04 -14.29
C SER A 40 4.34 3.10 -13.13
N SER A 41 4.72 3.52 -11.93
CA SER A 41 4.54 2.72 -10.72
C SER A 41 4.42 3.61 -9.49
N THR A 42 3.81 3.07 -8.44
CA THR A 42 3.75 3.72 -7.13
C THR A 42 4.24 2.74 -6.07
N ILE A 43 5.15 3.21 -5.22
CA ILE A 43 5.62 2.46 -4.06
C ILE A 43 4.80 2.89 -2.85
N TYR A 44 4.32 1.91 -2.10
CA TYR A 44 3.62 2.07 -0.83
C TYR A 44 4.46 1.51 0.30
N GLY A 45 4.81 2.34 1.26
CA GLY A 45 5.35 1.90 2.55
C GLY A 45 4.19 1.71 3.52
N VAL A 46 3.85 0.46 3.84
CA VAL A 46 2.61 0.10 4.54
C VAL A 46 2.86 -0.48 5.92
N ASP A 47 1.90 -0.29 6.83
CA ASP A 47 1.88 -1.00 8.09
C ASP A 47 1.18 -2.38 7.96
N LYS A 48 1.15 -3.14 9.05
CA LYS A 48 0.64 -4.51 9.06
C LYS A 48 -0.87 -4.63 8.76
N ASP A 49 -1.63 -3.58 9.01
CA ASP A 49 -3.09 -3.59 8.88
C ASP A 49 -3.57 -3.07 7.51
N TYR A 50 -2.62 -2.67 6.63
CA TYR A 50 -2.93 -2.02 5.37
C TYR A 50 -3.79 -2.88 4.45
N PHE A 51 -3.39 -4.11 4.19
CA PHE A 51 -4.11 -4.97 3.24
C PHE A 51 -5.53 -5.27 3.70
N ASP A 52 -5.71 -5.59 4.97
CA ASP A 52 -7.04 -5.87 5.54
C ASP A 52 -7.92 -4.63 5.58
N THR A 53 -7.35 -3.47 5.97
CA THR A 53 -8.11 -2.21 6.06
C THR A 53 -8.52 -1.68 4.70
N VAL A 54 -7.65 -1.78 3.68
CA VAL A 54 -7.89 -1.26 2.33
C VAL A 54 -8.59 -2.28 1.43
N GLY A 55 -8.58 -3.56 1.80
CA GLY A 55 -9.25 -4.64 1.07
C GLY A 55 -8.41 -5.24 -0.05
N TYR A 56 -7.13 -5.43 0.17
CA TYR A 56 -6.28 -6.22 -0.70
C TYR A 56 -6.24 -7.68 -0.27
N GLU A 57 -6.28 -8.58 -1.24
CA GLU A 57 -6.14 -10.02 -1.05
C GLU A 57 -4.87 -10.52 -1.75
N ILE A 58 -4.16 -11.45 -1.10
CA ILE A 58 -2.99 -12.10 -1.71
C ILE A 58 -3.49 -13.24 -2.58
N VAL A 59 -3.21 -13.18 -3.87
CA VAL A 59 -3.65 -14.19 -4.86
C VAL A 59 -2.54 -15.14 -5.28
N GLU A 60 -1.28 -14.78 -5.01
CA GLU A 60 -0.11 -15.63 -5.26
C GLU A 60 0.94 -15.38 -4.19
N GLY A 61 1.64 -16.42 -3.76
CA GLY A 61 2.65 -16.30 -2.71
C GLY A 61 2.08 -16.04 -1.33
N LYS A 62 2.61 -15.07 -0.60
CA LYS A 62 2.22 -14.72 0.78
C LYS A 62 2.27 -13.20 1.02
N GLY A 63 1.47 -12.74 1.98
CA GLY A 63 1.55 -11.38 2.52
C GLY A 63 2.69 -11.20 3.51
N PHE A 64 2.79 -10.00 4.06
CA PHE A 64 3.77 -9.69 5.09
C PHE A 64 3.46 -10.42 6.40
N ALA A 65 4.50 -10.98 7.02
CA ALA A 65 4.44 -11.52 8.37
C ALA A 65 4.85 -10.43 9.39
N GLU A 66 4.48 -10.60 10.65
CA GLU A 66 4.81 -9.67 11.74
C GLU A 66 6.30 -9.30 11.78
N ARG A 67 7.18 -10.28 11.54
CA ARG A 67 8.64 -10.06 11.50
C ARG A 67 9.08 -9.05 10.44
N ASN A 68 8.37 -8.94 9.33
CA ASN A 68 8.73 -8.02 8.24
C ASN A 68 8.57 -6.55 8.66
N PHE A 69 7.76 -6.28 9.70
CA PHE A 69 7.57 -4.94 10.28
C PHE A 69 8.53 -4.62 11.43
N THR A 70 9.37 -5.57 11.83
CA THR A 70 10.36 -5.41 12.91
C THR A 70 11.78 -5.68 12.44
N LYS A 71 11.96 -6.33 11.30
CA LYS A 71 13.21 -6.64 10.64
C LYS A 71 13.27 -5.93 9.30
N PHE A 72 14.46 -5.60 8.85
CA PHE A 72 14.71 -5.05 7.50
C PHE A 72 14.92 -6.19 6.51
N ASP A 73 13.86 -6.96 6.26
CA ASP A 73 13.97 -8.19 5.44
C ASP A 73 14.00 -7.88 3.92
N LYS A 74 13.75 -6.62 3.51
CA LYS A 74 13.68 -6.17 2.11
C LYS A 74 12.80 -7.07 1.25
N VAL A 75 11.55 -7.22 1.67
CA VAL A 75 10.52 -7.97 0.95
C VAL A 75 9.48 -7.03 0.37
N ALA A 76 8.89 -7.43 -0.76
CA ALA A 76 7.86 -6.68 -1.44
C ALA A 76 6.66 -7.57 -1.80
N VAL A 77 5.48 -6.96 -1.84
CA VAL A 77 4.29 -7.49 -2.49
C VAL A 77 3.99 -6.58 -3.67
N VAL A 78 3.62 -7.14 -4.81
CA VAL A 78 3.29 -6.39 -6.02
C VAL A 78 1.83 -6.58 -6.37
N ASP A 79 1.23 -5.61 -7.07
CA ASP A 79 -0.10 -5.83 -7.62
C ASP A 79 -0.04 -6.59 -8.96
N LYS A 80 -1.20 -7.03 -9.43
CA LYS A 80 -1.31 -7.78 -10.67
C LYS A 80 -0.82 -6.99 -11.89
N THR A 81 -1.09 -5.68 -11.93
CA THR A 81 -0.67 -4.80 -13.03
C THR A 81 0.85 -4.74 -13.14
N LEU A 82 1.55 -4.58 -12.01
CA LEU A 82 3.01 -4.61 -12.00
C LEU A 82 3.55 -5.99 -12.37
N ALA A 83 2.93 -7.05 -11.83
CA ALA A 83 3.34 -8.42 -12.14
C ALA A 83 3.28 -8.70 -13.64
N GLU A 84 2.20 -8.32 -14.31
CA GLU A 84 2.04 -8.50 -15.75
C GLU A 84 3.02 -7.64 -16.57
N GLY A 85 3.19 -6.36 -16.18
CA GLY A 85 4.04 -5.41 -16.92
C GLY A 85 5.53 -5.68 -16.76
N LEU A 86 5.99 -5.99 -15.55
CA LEU A 86 7.41 -6.10 -15.24
C LEU A 86 7.97 -7.51 -15.51
N PHE A 87 7.19 -8.56 -15.24
CA PHE A 87 7.64 -9.96 -15.31
C PHE A 87 7.22 -10.70 -16.58
N GLN A 88 6.43 -10.06 -17.46
CA GLN A 88 6.11 -10.57 -18.80
C GLN A 88 5.56 -12.00 -18.81
N GLY A 89 4.70 -12.34 -17.86
CA GLY A 89 4.06 -13.66 -17.76
C GLY A 89 4.80 -14.67 -16.87
N GLU A 90 5.97 -14.32 -16.34
CA GLU A 90 6.61 -15.12 -15.29
C GLU A 90 5.98 -14.83 -13.92
N SER A 91 5.96 -15.83 -13.02
CA SER A 91 5.62 -15.59 -11.62
C SER A 91 6.62 -14.63 -10.99
N PRO A 92 6.16 -13.54 -10.35
CA PRO A 92 7.05 -12.60 -9.66
C PRO A 92 7.57 -13.16 -8.33
N VAL A 93 6.89 -14.14 -7.73
CA VAL A 93 7.22 -14.66 -6.40
C VAL A 93 8.60 -15.31 -6.38
N GLY A 94 9.43 -14.88 -5.45
CA GLY A 94 10.83 -15.30 -5.31
C GLY A 94 11.82 -14.54 -6.19
N LYS A 95 11.35 -13.68 -7.09
CA LYS A 95 12.20 -12.81 -7.90
C LYS A 95 12.64 -11.58 -7.11
N VAL A 96 13.75 -10.98 -7.52
CA VAL A 96 14.30 -9.78 -6.91
C VAL A 96 14.07 -8.60 -7.84
N ILE A 97 13.42 -7.56 -7.33
CA ILE A 97 13.25 -6.27 -8.02
C ILE A 97 14.21 -5.24 -7.41
N ASP A 98 14.67 -4.33 -8.23
CA ASP A 98 15.44 -3.18 -7.78
C ASP A 98 14.51 -1.98 -7.59
N ILE A 99 14.48 -1.41 -6.40
CA ILE A 99 13.75 -0.19 -6.07
C ILE A 99 14.77 0.88 -5.71
N SER A 100 15.03 1.79 -6.64
CA SER A 100 15.98 2.92 -6.44
C SER A 100 17.38 2.47 -5.97
N GLY A 101 17.88 1.35 -6.51
CA GLY A 101 19.19 0.79 -6.18
C GLY A 101 19.20 -0.23 -5.04
N GLU A 102 18.05 -0.50 -4.42
CA GLU A 102 17.92 -1.46 -3.32
C GLU A 102 17.16 -2.71 -3.77
N PRO A 103 17.71 -3.93 -3.54
CA PRO A 103 17.07 -5.18 -3.94
C PRO A 103 15.98 -5.57 -2.94
N PHE A 104 14.80 -5.87 -3.47
CA PHE A 104 13.66 -6.41 -2.70
C PHE A 104 13.21 -7.75 -3.28
N THR A 105 13.00 -8.74 -2.44
CA THR A 105 12.46 -10.03 -2.85
C THR A 105 10.93 -9.95 -2.89
N VAL A 106 10.33 -10.24 -4.05
CA VAL A 106 8.87 -10.33 -4.16
C VAL A 106 8.40 -11.60 -3.48
N ILE A 107 7.50 -11.47 -2.52
CA ILE A 107 6.95 -12.59 -1.75
C ILE A 107 5.51 -12.92 -2.08
N GLY A 108 4.78 -12.01 -2.71
CA GLY A 108 3.39 -12.22 -3.09
C GLY A 108 2.87 -11.23 -4.11
N VAL A 109 1.70 -11.58 -4.66
CA VAL A 109 0.90 -10.74 -5.56
C VAL A 109 -0.42 -10.45 -4.89
N ALA A 110 -0.81 -9.17 -4.86
CA ALA A 110 -2.06 -8.69 -4.28
C ALA A 110 -3.01 -8.17 -5.36
N VAL A 111 -4.29 -8.33 -5.12
CA VAL A 111 -5.36 -7.69 -5.90
C VAL A 111 -6.32 -6.98 -4.95
N LYS A 112 -6.87 -5.86 -5.39
CA LYS A 112 -7.89 -5.16 -4.62
C LYS A 112 -9.24 -5.88 -4.77
N ASN A 113 -9.90 -6.16 -3.66
CA ASN A 113 -11.23 -6.74 -3.67
C ASN A 113 -12.25 -5.70 -4.19
N SER A 114 -13.10 -6.07 -5.16
CA SER A 114 -14.11 -5.21 -5.75
C SER A 114 -15.13 -4.65 -4.75
N ASN A 115 -15.34 -5.33 -3.62
CA ASN A 115 -16.23 -4.85 -2.55
C ASN A 115 -15.72 -3.60 -1.83
N PHE A 116 -14.46 -3.23 -2.05
CA PHE A 116 -13.81 -2.04 -1.50
C PHE A 116 -13.63 -0.94 -2.54
N GLU A 117 -14.28 -1.07 -3.71
CA GLU A 117 -14.25 0.00 -4.70
C GLU A 117 -15.00 1.23 -4.18
N PRO A 118 -14.41 2.43 -4.29
CA PRO A 118 -15.09 3.65 -3.87
C PRO A 118 -16.31 3.90 -4.76
N VAL A 119 -17.38 4.41 -4.17
CA VAL A 119 -18.55 4.87 -4.93
C VAL A 119 -18.13 6.14 -5.67
N ILE A 120 -18.03 6.06 -6.98
CA ILE A 120 -17.74 7.22 -7.85
C ILE A 120 -19.04 8.00 -8.03
N SER A 121 -19.12 9.16 -7.39
CA SER A 121 -20.31 10.02 -7.43
C SER A 121 -20.08 11.34 -8.19
N SER A 122 -18.83 11.65 -8.52
CA SER A 122 -18.45 12.88 -9.24
C SER A 122 -17.43 12.62 -10.34
N VAL A 123 -17.27 13.59 -11.24
CA VAL A 123 -16.24 13.56 -12.30
C VAL A 123 -14.84 13.64 -11.67
N GLU A 124 -14.69 14.36 -10.56
CA GLU A 124 -13.43 14.44 -9.81
C GLU A 124 -13.09 13.11 -9.16
N ASP A 125 -14.07 12.40 -8.59
CA ASP A 125 -13.87 11.04 -8.08
C ASP A 125 -13.42 10.09 -9.21
N TYR A 126 -14.05 10.19 -10.39
CA TYR A 126 -13.68 9.40 -11.56
C TYR A 126 -12.21 9.60 -11.95
N TYR A 127 -11.74 10.84 -12.02
CA TYR A 127 -10.34 11.13 -12.33
C TYR A 127 -9.39 10.75 -11.19
N THR A 128 -9.81 10.82 -9.94
CA THR A 128 -9.01 10.42 -8.78
C THR A 128 -8.82 8.92 -8.72
N TYR A 129 -9.88 8.14 -8.99
CA TYR A 129 -9.86 6.67 -8.85
C TYR A 129 -9.56 5.92 -10.14
N ASN A 130 -9.79 6.53 -11.30
CA ASN A 130 -9.47 5.98 -12.62
C ASN A 130 -8.12 6.47 -13.16
N GLN A 131 -7.25 6.97 -12.32
CA GLN A 131 -5.88 7.20 -12.75
C GLN A 131 -5.30 5.86 -13.20
N THR A 132 -4.99 5.85 -14.50
CA THR A 132 -4.31 4.80 -15.26
C THR A 132 -3.56 3.80 -14.38
N SER A 133 -3.78 2.55 -14.66
CA SER A 133 -3.13 1.37 -14.09
C SER A 133 -1.61 1.49 -13.99
N SER A 134 -1.15 2.29 -13.04
CA SER A 134 0.25 2.24 -12.63
C SER A 134 0.43 0.98 -11.77
N GLY A 135 1.51 0.27 -12.00
CA GLY A 135 1.82 -0.88 -11.16
C GLY A 135 2.10 -0.44 -9.72
N LEU A 136 1.67 -1.26 -8.75
CA LEU A 136 1.85 -0.98 -7.33
C LEU A 136 2.85 -1.94 -6.70
N VAL A 137 3.76 -1.39 -5.90
CA VAL A 137 4.67 -2.14 -5.03
C VAL A 137 4.39 -1.75 -3.59
N PHE A 138 4.23 -2.74 -2.74
CA PHE A 138 4.09 -2.58 -1.30
C PHE A 138 5.35 -3.07 -0.62
N ILE A 139 5.90 -2.28 0.29
CA ILE A 139 7.01 -2.65 1.17
C ILE A 139 6.64 -2.36 2.63
N PRO A 140 7.19 -3.08 3.61
CA PRO A 140 6.98 -2.74 5.01
C PRO A 140 7.45 -1.31 5.32
N THR A 141 6.70 -0.58 6.13
CA THR A 141 6.98 0.84 6.43
C THR A 141 8.35 1.07 7.07
N ASN A 142 8.90 0.08 7.80
CA ASN A 142 10.26 0.16 8.36
C ASN A 142 11.34 0.11 7.25
N ASP A 143 11.09 -0.54 6.12
CA ASP A 143 12.01 -0.58 4.99
C ASP A 143 12.00 0.72 4.17
N TRP A 144 11.02 1.61 4.37
CA TRP A 144 10.91 2.88 3.65
C TRP A 144 12.19 3.72 3.71
N GLY A 145 12.77 3.84 4.90
CA GLY A 145 13.99 4.62 5.11
C GLY A 145 15.26 4.04 4.47
N ILE A 146 15.21 2.78 3.99
CA ILE A 146 16.31 2.18 3.23
C ILE A 146 16.34 2.75 1.81
N VAL A 147 15.15 2.92 1.22
CA VAL A 147 14.97 3.31 -0.18
C VAL A 147 14.84 4.82 -0.34
N PHE A 148 14.06 5.43 0.55
CA PHE A 148 13.66 6.83 0.45
C PHE A 148 13.98 7.60 1.73
N ARG A 149 14.01 8.92 1.63
CA ARG A 149 14.04 9.78 2.80
C ARG A 149 12.61 9.87 3.37
N TYR A 150 12.50 10.14 4.67
CA TYR A 150 11.20 10.37 5.33
C TYR A 150 10.72 11.83 5.12
N ASP A 151 10.69 12.28 3.88
CA ASP A 151 10.22 13.60 3.46
C ASP A 151 8.77 13.56 2.92
N GLU A 152 8.24 12.38 2.61
CA GLU A 152 6.83 12.23 2.28
C GLU A 152 5.96 12.23 3.52
N PRO A 153 4.75 12.85 3.43
CA PRO A 153 3.78 12.78 4.51
C PRO A 153 3.33 11.33 4.75
N GLU A 154 3.12 10.99 6.01
CA GLU A 154 2.43 9.78 6.38
C GLU A 154 0.94 10.01 6.27
N ASN A 155 0.25 9.12 5.59
CA ASN A 155 -1.18 9.16 5.37
C ASN A 155 -1.89 8.14 6.26
N CYS A 156 -3.16 8.41 6.55
CA CYS A 156 -4.01 7.50 7.31
C CYS A 156 -5.25 7.17 6.50
N ILE A 157 -5.57 5.87 6.41
CA ILE A 157 -6.86 5.38 5.94
C ILE A 157 -7.63 4.87 7.13
N VAL A 158 -8.89 5.28 7.23
CA VAL A 158 -9.83 4.84 8.25
C VAL A 158 -10.98 4.11 7.58
N LYS A 159 -11.20 2.87 7.97
CA LYS A 159 -12.37 2.08 7.57
C LYS A 159 -13.48 2.29 8.59
N ALA A 160 -14.61 2.86 8.17
CA ALA A 160 -15.76 3.04 9.02
C ALA A 160 -16.54 1.74 9.19
N VAL A 161 -17.23 1.60 10.33
CA VAL A 161 -18.08 0.41 10.63
C VAL A 161 -19.25 0.26 9.66
N ASP A 162 -19.74 1.39 9.11
CA ASP A 162 -20.81 1.46 8.12
C ASP A 162 -20.74 2.78 7.32
N THR A 163 -21.53 2.88 6.27
CA THR A 163 -21.58 4.05 5.39
C THR A 163 -22.04 5.31 6.12
N ASP A 164 -22.97 5.20 7.04
CA ASP A 164 -23.51 6.35 7.77
C ASP A 164 -22.49 6.96 8.73
N SER A 165 -21.57 6.14 9.21
CA SER A 165 -20.48 6.54 10.12
C SER A 165 -19.28 7.17 9.41
N MET A 166 -19.14 7.09 8.08
CA MET A 166 -17.95 7.52 7.34
C MET A 166 -17.56 8.97 7.61
N THR A 167 -18.51 9.89 7.54
CA THR A 167 -18.25 11.33 7.78
C THR A 167 -17.76 11.60 9.19
N ASN A 168 -18.37 10.94 10.19
CA ASN A 168 -17.99 11.11 11.60
C ASN A 168 -16.66 10.43 11.90
N ALA A 169 -16.41 9.25 11.34
CA ALA A 169 -15.12 8.56 11.45
C ALA A 169 -13.99 9.46 10.92
N GLY A 170 -14.15 10.02 9.71
CA GLY A 170 -13.16 10.92 9.14
C GLY A 170 -12.90 12.17 9.97
N LYS A 171 -13.94 12.89 10.39
CA LYS A 171 -13.81 14.10 11.22
C LYS A 171 -13.13 13.82 12.55
N LYS A 172 -13.59 12.82 13.30
CA LYS A 172 -13.04 12.49 14.62
C LYS A 172 -11.61 11.99 14.55
N SER A 173 -11.26 11.26 13.49
CA SER A 173 -9.88 10.81 13.28
C SER A 173 -8.94 11.96 12.93
N ALA A 174 -9.43 12.97 12.21
CA ALA A 174 -8.66 14.18 11.90
C ALA A 174 -8.39 15.07 13.11
N ASP A 175 -9.21 14.98 14.15
CA ASP A 175 -9.07 15.74 15.40
C ASP A 175 -8.07 15.10 16.39
N ILE A 176 -7.58 13.89 16.09
CA ILE A 176 -6.61 13.13 16.91
C ILE A 176 -5.17 13.40 16.48
#